data_4d9d60a989da53dad1a670c33132e9ea
#
_entry.id   4d9d60a989da53dad1a670c33132e9ea
#
_cell.length_a   1.000
_cell.length_b   1.000
_cell.length_c   1.000
_cell.angle_alpha   90.00
_cell.angle_beta   90.00
_cell.angle_gamma   90.00
#
_symmetry.space_group_name_H-M   'P 1'
#
loop_
_entity.id
_entity.type
_entity.pdbx_description
1 polymer ?
#
loop_
_entity_poly.entity_id
_entity_poly.type
_entity_poly.pdbx_seq_one_letter_code
_entity_poly.pdbx_strand_id
1 'polypeptide(L)'
;MKAGSIADRAPAARTGSSKNGGHKTPAPRAEAIIDPATPVSNGVTGTVERPAMTAHYIRSRIGKICVAITGPTPADMMRNAEQIIRENHFVEFRLDYLPNPLAIIPKIKTFLYERGEVTAIATCRRAATGGKFRGAIAAELEVLEKAALAGCHMIDVELQTAEHMKPAQMQRLRSRGAALIVSYHDFEATRDLDKIFERIRPFQPEFMKIVSTAKNLTDNITMMRFLERCRDEAELIGITMGEQGTISRVLGLRAGSVFTFASAHAGEETGPGQIEARTLREAWRIDQIDLSTKVYGVVGNPVKHSLSPLMQNIAFRRETVNAVFLPLQTTKLHDLLTLVKEIPLHGLAVTMPFKTEIIKHLEKTDALSQKIGACNTVVRAQDGKLYGFNTDVAAVVRPLERRLQLKGTKILVLGAGGAARAAVFGLVEKGAEVFIWNRTPDAAKKLARQAKAKTIRKEQLAKSTFDVIVNTTPVGMRGVKPASILEPKEINARLVFDLVYNPIDTPLIRMAREKGLPVITGVEMFVHQGARQFEIWTGKPAPEEEMLRVVVHALRQQSAEKTDKS
;
A
#
# COMPACT_ATOMS: atom_id res chain seq x y z
N MET A 1 2.81 -34.55 43.34
CA MET A 1 3.99 -35.42 43.40
C MET A 1 5.08 -34.81 42.54
N LYS A 2 6.11 -34.42 43.28
CA LYS A 2 7.56 -34.25 42.98
C LYS A 2 8.02 -33.80 41.61
N ALA A 3 8.68 -32.65 41.70
CA ALA A 3 9.62 -32.01 40.76
C ALA A 3 10.83 -32.91 40.44
N GLY A 4 11.45 -32.68 39.29
CA GLY A 4 12.78 -33.18 38.89
C GLY A 4 13.48 -32.17 38.02
N SER A 5 14.35 -31.38 38.63
CA SER A 5 15.35 -30.48 38.06
C SER A 5 16.51 -31.28 37.51
N ILE A 6 17.05 -30.92 36.34
CA ILE A 6 18.44 -31.22 35.96
C ILE A 6 19.06 -29.95 35.36
N ALA A 7 20.07 -29.45 36.07
CA ALA A 7 20.95 -28.36 35.68
C ALA A 7 22.29 -28.94 35.13
N ASP A 8 22.97 -28.08 34.34
CA ASP A 8 24.41 -28.01 34.09
C ASP A 8 25.22 -29.18 33.48
N ARG A 9 25.83 -28.88 32.36
CA ARG A 9 27.30 -29.01 32.16
C ARG A 9 27.77 -28.43 30.83
N ALA A 10 28.51 -27.33 30.92
CA ALA A 10 29.43 -26.89 29.88
C ALA A 10 30.75 -27.67 29.97
N PRO A 11 31.47 -27.89 28.88
CA PRO A 11 32.90 -28.24 28.96
C PRO A 11 33.81 -27.09 28.53
N ALA A 12 34.92 -27.04 29.28
CA ALA A 12 35.97 -26.05 29.31
C ALA A 12 36.85 -25.99 28.05
N ALA A 13 37.49 -24.84 27.90
CA ALA A 13 38.50 -24.48 26.93
C ALA A 13 39.77 -25.35 27.03
N ARG A 14 40.38 -25.67 25.88
CA ARG A 14 41.81 -26.05 25.77
C ARG A 14 42.54 -25.05 24.91
N THR A 15 43.48 -24.37 25.52
CA THR A 15 44.55 -23.57 24.94
C THR A 15 45.54 -24.43 24.18
N GLY A 16 45.82 -24.05 22.95
CA GLY A 16 46.92 -24.64 22.16
C GLY A 16 47.55 -23.56 21.30
N SER A 17 48.72 -23.08 21.72
CA SER A 17 49.57 -22.16 20.99
C SER A 17 50.28 -22.87 19.84
N SER A 18 50.25 -22.30 18.63
CA SER A 18 51.34 -22.51 17.66
C SER A 18 51.53 -21.22 16.82
N LYS A 19 52.75 -20.75 16.87
CA LYS A 19 53.33 -19.71 16.02
C LYS A 19 53.43 -20.23 14.61
N ASN A 20 53.06 -19.46 13.57
CA ASN A 20 53.94 -19.16 12.44
C ASN A 20 53.26 -18.26 11.37
N GLY A 21 54.11 -17.40 10.82
CA GLY A 21 54.10 -17.02 9.42
C GLY A 21 53.18 -15.87 9.00
N GLY A 22 53.65 -14.62 9.12
CA GLY A 22 52.99 -13.49 8.49
C GLY A 22 53.03 -13.53 6.97
N HIS A 23 51.87 -13.40 6.36
CA HIS A 23 51.73 -12.82 5.04
C HIS A 23 50.72 -11.68 5.17
N LYS A 24 51.25 -10.45 5.15
CA LYS A 24 50.46 -9.22 5.01
C LYS A 24 49.97 -9.15 3.57
N THR A 25 48.71 -9.43 3.34
CA THR A 25 48.00 -8.94 2.15
C THR A 25 47.76 -7.42 2.32
N PRO A 26 48.12 -6.61 1.32
CA PRO A 26 47.87 -5.17 1.41
C PRO A 26 46.34 -4.91 1.32
N ALA A 27 45.84 -4.05 2.19
CA ALA A 27 44.47 -3.52 2.13
C ALA A 27 44.25 -2.86 0.75
N PRO A 28 43.04 -2.99 0.15
CA PRO A 28 42.75 -2.26 -1.06
C PRO A 28 42.79 -0.75 -0.75
N ARG A 29 43.59 -0.02 -1.51
CA ARG A 29 43.58 1.45 -1.52
C ARG A 29 42.17 1.89 -1.86
N ALA A 30 41.58 2.72 -1.00
CA ALA A 30 40.39 3.48 -1.34
C ALA A 30 40.73 4.38 -2.53
N GLU A 31 40.26 4.03 -3.71
CA GLU A 31 40.23 4.96 -4.84
C GLU A 31 39.29 6.08 -4.46
N ALA A 32 39.82 7.30 -4.41
CA ALA A 32 39.03 8.49 -4.19
C ALA A 32 38.00 8.60 -5.32
N ILE A 33 36.71 8.48 -4.97
CA ILE A 33 35.61 8.73 -5.88
C ILE A 33 35.65 10.23 -6.21
N ILE A 34 36.17 10.57 -7.39
CA ILE A 34 36.14 11.91 -7.91
C ILE A 34 34.71 12.17 -8.37
N ASP A 35 34.01 13.08 -7.69
CA ASP A 35 32.67 13.54 -8.07
C ASP A 35 32.77 14.27 -9.44
N PRO A 36 32.19 13.74 -10.52
CA PRO A 36 32.27 14.37 -11.85
C PRO A 36 31.46 15.67 -11.96
N ALA A 37 30.82 16.12 -10.88
CA ALA A 37 30.07 17.38 -10.84
C ALA A 37 30.91 18.60 -10.37
N THR A 38 32.17 18.40 -9.93
CA THR A 38 33.02 19.51 -9.49
C THR A 38 33.73 20.10 -10.72
N PRO A 39 33.50 21.36 -11.10
CA PRO A 39 34.23 21.98 -12.21
C PRO A 39 35.67 22.28 -11.78
N VAL A 40 36.64 21.59 -12.37
CA VAL A 40 38.03 22.00 -12.30
C VAL A 40 38.19 23.28 -13.13
N SER A 41 38.44 24.39 -12.47
CA SER A 41 38.75 25.67 -13.11
C SER A 41 40.15 25.65 -13.69
N ASN A 42 40.31 25.21 -14.94
CA ASN A 42 41.46 25.52 -15.75
C ASN A 42 40.94 25.93 -17.12
N GLY A 43 41.26 27.19 -17.51
CA GLY A 43 40.83 27.83 -18.74
C GLY A 43 41.37 27.13 -20.00
N VAL A 44 40.58 26.17 -20.47
CA VAL A 44 40.68 25.64 -21.84
C VAL A 44 39.24 25.52 -22.33
N THR A 45 38.94 26.22 -23.43
CA THR A 45 37.68 26.13 -24.17
C THR A 45 37.58 24.81 -24.93
N GLY A 46 37.59 23.71 -24.20
CA GLY A 46 37.25 22.37 -24.67
C GLY A 46 35.92 21.95 -24.05
N THR A 47 34.98 21.49 -24.84
CA THR A 47 33.78 20.80 -24.35
C THR A 47 34.26 19.62 -23.53
N VAL A 48 34.23 19.74 -22.19
CA VAL A 48 34.49 18.62 -21.28
C VAL A 48 33.34 17.63 -21.49
N GLU A 49 33.61 16.53 -22.19
CA GLU A 49 32.69 15.41 -22.28
C GLU A 49 32.49 14.88 -20.85
N ARG A 50 31.28 14.99 -20.36
CA ARG A 50 30.91 14.34 -19.08
C ARG A 50 31.05 12.84 -19.25
N PRO A 51 31.64 12.11 -18.30
CA PRO A 51 31.68 10.66 -18.38
C PRO A 51 30.26 10.11 -18.44
N ALA A 52 30.05 9.07 -19.25
CA ALA A 52 28.74 8.40 -19.36
C ALA A 52 28.27 7.93 -18.01
N MET A 53 27.04 8.26 -17.61
CA MET A 53 26.44 7.82 -16.36
C MET A 53 26.03 6.36 -16.46
N THR A 54 26.77 5.48 -15.79
CA THR A 54 26.46 4.04 -15.76
C THR A 54 25.30 3.74 -14.82
N ALA A 55 24.63 2.61 -15.03
CA ALA A 55 23.58 2.13 -14.13
C ALA A 55 24.09 2.00 -12.68
N HIS A 56 25.33 1.53 -12.48
CA HIS A 56 25.95 1.40 -11.16
C HIS A 56 26.09 2.77 -10.46
N TYR A 57 26.59 3.79 -11.17
CA TYR A 57 26.69 5.15 -10.62
C TYR A 57 25.31 5.72 -10.24
N ILE A 58 24.33 5.58 -11.12
CA ILE A 58 22.96 6.03 -10.84
C ILE A 58 22.39 5.32 -9.61
N ARG A 59 22.54 4.00 -9.51
CA ARG A 59 22.04 3.22 -8.37
C ARG A 59 22.63 3.65 -7.02
N SER A 60 23.88 4.11 -6.98
CA SER A 60 24.49 4.61 -5.76
C SER A 60 23.91 5.96 -5.27
N ARG A 61 23.21 6.68 -6.14
CA ARG A 61 22.65 8.02 -5.87
C ARG A 61 21.14 8.04 -5.65
N ILE A 62 20.42 7.03 -6.12
CA ILE A 62 18.96 7.02 -6.09
C ILE A 62 18.41 6.22 -4.90
N GLY A 63 17.27 6.69 -4.35
CA GLY A 63 16.43 5.89 -3.48
C GLY A 63 15.46 5.02 -4.28
N LYS A 64 14.59 4.32 -3.57
CA LYS A 64 13.58 3.43 -4.18
C LYS A 64 12.33 4.16 -4.70
N ILE A 65 12.22 5.48 -4.50
CA ILE A 65 11.07 6.29 -4.88
C ILE A 65 11.53 7.42 -5.80
N CYS A 66 11.07 7.41 -7.06
CA CYS A 66 11.20 8.54 -7.98
C CYS A 66 9.91 9.36 -7.95
N VAL A 67 10.00 10.66 -7.64
CA VAL A 67 8.82 11.53 -7.55
C VAL A 67 8.65 12.31 -8.85
N ALA A 68 7.48 12.15 -9.49
CA ALA A 68 7.15 12.88 -10.71
C ALA A 68 6.81 14.35 -10.40
N ILE A 69 7.49 15.24 -11.07
CA ILE A 69 7.27 16.70 -11.01
C ILE A 69 6.52 17.14 -12.26
N THR A 70 5.38 17.75 -12.06
CA THR A 70 4.55 18.35 -13.10
C THR A 70 4.33 19.84 -12.82
N GLY A 71 3.82 20.56 -13.80
CA GLY A 71 3.39 21.95 -13.65
C GLY A 71 2.91 22.51 -14.99
N PRO A 72 1.88 23.37 -15.00
CA PRO A 72 1.33 23.96 -16.23
C PRO A 72 2.27 24.99 -16.87
N THR A 73 3.16 25.60 -16.07
CA THR A 73 4.20 26.52 -16.54
C THR A 73 5.58 26.13 -16.02
N PRO A 74 6.67 26.63 -16.66
CA PRO A 74 8.02 26.44 -16.14
C PRO A 74 8.22 26.95 -14.70
N ALA A 75 7.55 28.02 -14.31
CA ALA A 75 7.62 28.56 -12.95
C ALA A 75 6.95 27.65 -11.94
N ASP A 76 5.77 27.10 -12.26
CA ASP A 76 5.06 26.17 -11.41
C ASP A 76 5.83 24.86 -11.23
N MET A 77 6.36 24.31 -12.33
CA MET A 77 7.15 23.08 -12.28
C MET A 77 8.40 23.24 -11.40
N MET A 78 9.10 24.38 -11.49
CA MET A 78 10.27 24.66 -10.63
C MET A 78 9.87 24.87 -9.17
N ARG A 79 8.76 25.56 -8.91
CA ARG A 79 8.24 25.72 -7.54
C ARG A 79 7.90 24.36 -6.91
N ASN A 80 7.26 23.48 -7.68
CA ASN A 80 6.97 22.12 -7.24
C ASN A 80 8.26 21.32 -6.99
N ALA A 81 9.27 21.47 -7.87
CA ALA A 81 10.59 20.87 -7.69
C ALA A 81 11.22 21.28 -6.36
N GLU A 82 11.24 22.58 -6.04
CA GLU A 82 11.79 23.12 -4.77
C GLU A 82 11.09 22.57 -3.53
N GLN A 83 9.80 22.31 -3.61
CA GLN A 83 9.05 21.71 -2.51
C GLN A 83 9.38 20.22 -2.36
N ILE A 84 9.40 19.49 -3.48
CA ILE A 84 9.58 18.04 -3.50
C ILE A 84 10.96 17.63 -3.03
N ILE A 85 12.03 18.36 -3.44
CA ILE A 85 13.40 18.00 -3.09
C ILE A 85 13.74 18.14 -1.61
N ARG A 86 12.94 18.84 -0.83
CA ARG A 86 13.09 18.90 0.64
C ARG A 86 13.00 17.52 1.30
N GLU A 87 12.30 16.59 0.66
CA GLU A 87 12.09 15.24 1.16
C GLU A 87 12.54 14.15 0.17
N ASN A 88 12.75 14.50 -1.12
CA ASN A 88 12.97 13.53 -2.20
C ASN A 88 14.05 14.02 -3.18
N HIS A 89 15.25 13.49 -3.06
CA HIS A 89 16.35 13.88 -3.95
C HIS A 89 16.37 13.10 -5.28
N PHE A 90 15.41 12.19 -5.51
CA PHE A 90 15.25 11.46 -6.76
C PHE A 90 13.92 11.82 -7.43
N VAL A 91 13.98 12.50 -8.57
CA VAL A 91 12.84 13.14 -9.21
C VAL A 91 12.78 12.90 -10.73
N GLU A 92 11.56 12.97 -11.28
CA GLU A 92 11.30 12.93 -12.72
C GLU A 92 10.66 14.24 -13.17
N PHE A 93 11.32 15.01 -14.03
CA PHE A 93 10.71 16.17 -14.69
C PHE A 93 9.83 15.70 -15.86
N ARG A 94 8.51 15.87 -15.76
CA ARG A 94 7.53 15.56 -16.80
C ARG A 94 7.39 16.74 -17.76
N LEU A 95 8.35 16.88 -18.66
CA LEU A 95 8.47 18.00 -19.59
C LEU A 95 7.30 18.06 -20.58
N ASP A 96 6.66 16.93 -20.84
CA ASP A 96 5.45 16.80 -21.66
C ASP A 96 4.22 17.52 -21.09
N TYR A 97 4.24 17.93 -19.82
CA TYR A 97 3.16 18.72 -19.20
C TYR A 97 3.24 20.21 -19.55
N LEU A 98 4.36 20.66 -20.15
CA LEU A 98 4.56 22.05 -20.55
C LEU A 98 4.15 22.27 -22.01
N PRO A 99 3.47 23.39 -22.32
CA PRO A 99 3.19 23.77 -23.72
C PRO A 99 4.47 23.95 -24.56
N ASN A 100 5.52 24.49 -23.96
CA ASN A 100 6.86 24.59 -24.56
C ASN A 100 7.90 23.98 -23.61
N PRO A 101 8.27 22.69 -23.79
CA PRO A 101 9.23 22.01 -22.93
C PRO A 101 10.63 22.61 -22.93
N LEU A 102 11.05 23.25 -24.02
CA LEU A 102 12.38 23.85 -24.11
C LEU A 102 12.55 25.08 -23.21
N ALA A 103 11.49 25.77 -22.89
CA ALA A 103 11.52 26.99 -22.07
C ALA A 103 11.99 26.75 -20.62
N ILE A 104 11.89 25.53 -20.09
CA ILE A 104 12.33 25.20 -18.73
C ILE A 104 13.80 24.78 -18.65
N ILE A 105 14.41 24.37 -19.73
CA ILE A 105 15.77 23.80 -19.77
C ILE A 105 16.83 24.66 -19.06
N PRO A 106 16.89 25.99 -19.26
CA PRO A 106 17.87 26.83 -18.54
C PRO A 106 17.65 26.80 -17.02
N LYS A 107 16.38 26.74 -16.56
CA LYS A 107 16.05 26.69 -15.16
C LYS A 107 16.43 25.35 -14.53
N ILE A 108 16.20 24.23 -15.25
CA ILE A 108 16.65 22.89 -14.80
C ILE A 108 18.18 22.87 -14.68
N LYS A 109 18.91 23.49 -15.62
CA LYS A 109 20.36 23.54 -15.56
C LYS A 109 20.86 24.24 -14.29
N THR A 110 20.33 25.43 -13.98
CA THR A 110 20.68 26.17 -12.76
C THR A 110 20.29 25.36 -11.52
N PHE A 111 19.07 24.81 -11.50
CA PHE A 111 18.56 24.04 -10.39
C PHE A 111 19.43 22.82 -10.04
N LEU A 112 19.82 22.02 -11.04
CA LEU A 112 20.66 20.84 -10.84
C LEU A 112 22.12 21.19 -10.53
N TYR A 113 22.62 22.32 -11.04
CA TYR A 113 23.95 22.80 -10.70
C TYR A 113 24.07 23.22 -9.23
N GLU A 114 23.04 23.91 -8.72
CA GLU A 114 23.00 24.37 -7.32
C GLU A 114 22.71 23.25 -6.30
N ARG A 115 22.18 22.10 -6.77
CA ARG A 115 21.70 21.00 -5.93
C ARG A 115 22.29 19.66 -6.39
N GLY A 116 23.60 19.51 -6.15
CA GLY A 116 24.35 18.33 -6.59
C GLY A 116 23.86 17.00 -6.00
N GLU A 117 23.09 17.03 -4.89
CA GLU A 117 22.46 15.86 -4.27
C GLU A 117 21.24 15.33 -5.04
N VAL A 118 20.61 16.15 -5.90
CA VAL A 118 19.43 15.77 -6.66
C VAL A 118 19.81 14.90 -7.85
N THR A 119 19.14 13.77 -8.02
CA THR A 119 19.22 12.94 -9.23
C THR A 119 17.92 13.07 -10.02
N ALA A 120 18.01 13.47 -11.27
CA ALA A 120 16.85 13.81 -12.09
C ALA A 120 16.73 12.95 -13.35
N ILE A 121 15.51 12.49 -13.63
CA ILE A 121 15.06 11.92 -14.91
C ILE A 121 14.38 13.04 -15.70
N ALA A 122 14.64 13.13 -17.00
CA ALA A 122 13.84 13.93 -17.92
C ALA A 122 12.96 13.03 -18.78
N THR A 123 11.65 13.31 -18.79
CA THR A 123 10.65 12.59 -19.58
C THR A 123 9.83 13.58 -20.40
N CYS A 124 9.78 13.36 -21.74
CA CYS A 124 8.94 14.15 -22.66
C CYS A 124 8.05 13.20 -23.47
N ARG A 125 7.07 12.54 -22.78
CA ARG A 125 6.27 11.49 -23.38
C ARG A 125 5.23 12.03 -24.34
N ARG A 126 5.16 11.42 -25.55
CA ARG A 126 4.19 11.79 -26.58
C ARG A 126 2.77 11.34 -26.21
N ALA A 127 1.78 12.08 -26.73
CA ALA A 127 0.36 11.77 -26.50
C ALA A 127 -0.02 10.37 -27.03
N ALA A 128 0.61 9.91 -28.10
CA ALA A 128 0.39 8.56 -28.67
C ALA A 128 0.79 7.43 -27.73
N THR A 129 1.63 7.69 -26.73
CA THR A 129 2.10 6.72 -25.73
C THR A 129 1.71 7.12 -24.30
N GLY A 130 0.58 7.84 -24.15
CA GLY A 130 -0.01 8.18 -22.86
C GLY A 130 0.57 9.41 -22.16
N GLY A 131 1.42 10.20 -22.86
CA GLY A 131 1.89 11.51 -22.39
C GLY A 131 1.04 12.68 -22.87
N LYS A 132 1.58 13.88 -22.76
CA LYS A 132 0.90 15.12 -23.20
C LYS A 132 1.60 15.84 -24.36
N PHE A 133 2.83 15.44 -24.72
CA PHE A 133 3.58 16.05 -25.81
C PHE A 133 2.98 15.70 -27.17
N ARG A 134 2.66 16.71 -27.99
CA ARG A 134 2.05 16.55 -29.32
C ARG A 134 3.04 16.75 -30.48
N GLY A 135 4.32 16.97 -30.18
CA GLY A 135 5.36 17.14 -31.19
C GLY A 135 5.74 15.81 -31.88
N ALA A 136 6.48 15.97 -33.01
CA ALA A 136 7.08 14.84 -33.69
C ALA A 136 8.23 14.24 -32.88
N ILE A 137 8.64 13.00 -33.23
CA ILE A 137 9.81 12.31 -32.62
C ILE A 137 11.07 13.19 -32.58
N ALA A 138 11.36 13.89 -33.66
CA ALA A 138 12.53 14.76 -33.70
C ALA A 138 12.52 15.88 -32.66
N ALA A 139 11.35 16.46 -32.38
CA ALA A 139 11.17 17.49 -31.36
C ALA A 139 11.23 16.88 -29.93
N GLU A 140 10.69 15.69 -29.71
CA GLU A 140 10.84 14.94 -28.45
C GLU A 140 12.33 14.71 -28.15
N LEU A 141 13.08 14.21 -29.13
CA LEU A 141 14.50 13.93 -28.99
C LEU A 141 15.33 15.20 -28.74
N GLU A 142 14.99 16.33 -29.38
CA GLU A 142 15.62 17.60 -29.11
C GLU A 142 15.44 18.05 -27.65
N VAL A 143 14.21 17.91 -27.10
CA VAL A 143 13.92 18.22 -25.70
C VAL A 143 14.77 17.37 -24.77
N LEU A 144 14.80 16.04 -24.98
CA LEU A 144 15.56 15.11 -24.15
C LEU A 144 17.07 15.35 -24.24
N GLU A 145 17.61 15.65 -25.45
CA GLU A 145 19.01 16.03 -25.64
C GLU A 145 19.38 17.29 -24.86
N LYS A 146 18.53 18.32 -24.92
CA LYS A 146 18.76 19.58 -24.18
C LYS A 146 18.66 19.37 -22.68
N ALA A 147 17.75 18.50 -22.22
CA ALA A 147 17.62 18.13 -20.80
C ALA A 147 18.87 17.38 -20.29
N ALA A 148 19.43 16.44 -21.08
CA ALA A 148 20.68 15.77 -20.76
C ALA A 148 21.83 16.78 -20.62
N LEU A 149 21.97 17.71 -21.59
CA LEU A 149 22.97 18.79 -21.55
C LEU A 149 22.78 19.77 -20.39
N ALA A 150 21.55 19.92 -19.90
CA ALA A 150 21.22 20.70 -18.71
C ALA A 150 21.56 20.00 -17.38
N GLY A 151 22.01 18.73 -17.43
CA GLY A 151 22.46 18.00 -16.26
C GLY A 151 21.48 16.95 -15.74
N CYS A 152 20.37 16.68 -16.45
CA CYS A 152 19.55 15.52 -16.11
C CYS A 152 20.38 14.24 -16.20
N HIS A 153 20.29 13.41 -15.15
CA HIS A 153 21.10 12.22 -14.99
C HIS A 153 20.62 11.05 -15.86
N MET A 154 19.32 11.03 -16.12
CA MET A 154 18.66 10.03 -16.95
C MET A 154 17.67 10.69 -17.91
N ILE A 155 17.45 10.06 -19.05
CA ILE A 155 16.41 10.40 -20.03
C ILE A 155 15.54 9.18 -20.31
N ASP A 156 14.23 9.38 -20.34
CA ASP A 156 13.22 8.35 -20.62
C ASP A 156 12.74 8.46 -22.07
N VAL A 157 13.07 7.47 -22.89
CA VAL A 157 12.65 7.33 -24.30
C VAL A 157 11.70 6.17 -24.43
N GLU A 158 10.48 6.42 -24.91
CA GLU A 158 9.50 5.36 -25.14
C GLU A 158 9.96 4.40 -26.26
N LEU A 159 9.71 3.10 -26.10
CA LEU A 159 10.12 2.05 -27.04
C LEU A 159 9.69 2.37 -28.48
N GLN A 160 8.46 2.86 -28.66
CA GLN A 160 7.98 3.27 -29.97
C GLN A 160 8.84 4.37 -30.59
N THR A 161 9.33 5.33 -29.80
CA THR A 161 10.26 6.37 -30.27
C THR A 161 11.62 5.75 -30.59
N ALA A 162 12.15 4.88 -29.72
CA ALA A 162 13.44 4.22 -29.91
C ALA A 162 13.49 3.40 -31.20
N GLU A 163 12.42 2.66 -31.52
CA GLU A 163 12.31 1.85 -32.74
C GLU A 163 12.30 2.70 -34.04
N HIS A 164 11.89 3.96 -33.95
CA HIS A 164 11.88 4.89 -35.10
C HIS A 164 13.11 5.80 -35.17
N MET A 165 14.03 5.71 -34.19
CA MET A 165 15.28 6.47 -34.21
C MET A 165 16.27 5.90 -35.19
N LYS A 166 17.00 6.82 -35.88
CA LYS A 166 18.17 6.45 -36.64
C LYS A 166 19.34 6.14 -35.69
N PRO A 167 20.27 5.23 -36.04
CA PRO A 167 21.44 4.93 -35.20
C PRO A 167 22.24 6.17 -34.80
N ALA A 168 22.41 7.14 -35.68
CA ALA A 168 23.11 8.39 -35.39
C ALA A 168 22.38 9.26 -34.32
N GLN A 169 21.05 9.21 -34.26
CA GLN A 169 20.28 9.91 -33.22
C GLN A 169 20.47 9.26 -31.86
N MET A 170 20.45 7.93 -31.81
CA MET A 170 20.73 7.17 -30.58
C MET A 170 22.13 7.45 -30.07
N GLN A 171 23.15 7.39 -30.93
CA GLN A 171 24.53 7.68 -30.58
C GLN A 171 24.68 9.12 -30.07
N ARG A 172 24.05 10.10 -30.74
CA ARG A 172 24.06 11.50 -30.31
C ARG A 172 23.42 11.67 -28.93
N LEU A 173 22.32 11.00 -28.66
CA LEU A 173 21.64 11.06 -27.36
C LEU A 173 22.53 10.50 -26.24
N ARG A 174 23.19 9.37 -26.48
CA ARG A 174 24.13 8.75 -25.54
C ARG A 174 25.35 9.60 -25.27
N SER A 175 25.89 10.30 -26.29
CA SER A 175 27.07 11.17 -26.14
C SER A 175 26.82 12.40 -25.24
N ARG A 176 25.57 12.64 -24.80
CA ARG A 176 25.23 13.73 -23.89
C ARG A 176 25.47 13.42 -22.43
N GLY A 177 25.90 12.21 -22.11
CA GLY A 177 26.32 11.80 -20.77
C GLY A 177 25.19 11.41 -19.79
N ALA A 178 23.92 11.42 -20.22
CA ALA A 178 22.81 10.92 -19.41
C ALA A 178 22.60 9.42 -19.62
N ALA A 179 22.24 8.68 -18.58
CA ALA A 179 21.83 7.29 -18.69
C ALA A 179 20.50 7.17 -19.46
N LEU A 180 20.36 6.15 -20.28
CA LEU A 180 19.18 5.92 -21.10
C LEU A 180 18.21 4.98 -20.36
N ILE A 181 16.96 5.41 -20.21
CA ILE A 181 15.83 4.55 -19.90
C ILE A 181 15.07 4.32 -21.21
N VAL A 182 14.88 3.06 -21.61
CA VAL A 182 13.89 2.72 -22.64
C VAL A 182 12.65 2.19 -21.98
N SER A 183 11.52 2.88 -22.19
CA SER A 183 10.26 2.61 -21.52
C SER A 183 9.18 2.10 -22.47
N TYR A 184 8.31 1.22 -21.95
CA TYR A 184 7.12 0.75 -22.64
C TYR A 184 5.91 0.85 -21.69
N HIS A 185 4.76 1.28 -22.23
CA HIS A 185 3.52 1.43 -21.48
C HIS A 185 2.36 0.74 -22.21
N ASP A 186 1.74 -0.27 -21.55
CA ASP A 186 0.47 -0.87 -21.97
C ASP A 186 -0.65 -0.40 -21.03
N PHE A 187 -1.53 0.48 -21.53
CA PHE A 187 -2.66 1.02 -20.77
C PHE A 187 -3.86 0.07 -20.73
N GLU A 188 -3.77 -1.09 -21.39
CA GLU A 188 -4.90 -2.02 -21.51
C GLU A 188 -4.73 -3.27 -20.66
N ALA A 189 -3.52 -3.88 -20.62
CA ALA A 189 -3.35 -5.20 -20.00
C ALA A 189 -1.91 -5.46 -19.55
N THR A 190 -1.71 -6.54 -18.79
CA THR A 190 -0.41 -7.12 -18.45
C THR A 190 -0.19 -8.38 -19.26
N ARG A 191 0.56 -8.27 -20.34
CA ARG A 191 0.79 -9.35 -21.32
C ARG A 191 2.12 -9.17 -22.05
N ASP A 192 2.62 -10.26 -22.63
CA ASP A 192 3.79 -10.25 -23.55
C ASP A 192 5.06 -9.59 -22.99
N LEU A 193 5.25 -9.57 -21.65
CA LEU A 193 6.36 -8.84 -21.01
C LEU A 193 7.73 -9.30 -21.53
N ASP A 194 7.91 -10.60 -21.77
CA ASP A 194 9.16 -11.15 -22.32
C ASP A 194 9.42 -10.66 -23.75
N LYS A 195 8.38 -10.57 -24.59
CA LYS A 195 8.51 -10.02 -25.96
C LYS A 195 8.88 -8.54 -25.93
N ILE A 196 8.32 -7.77 -24.99
CA ILE A 196 8.67 -6.36 -24.82
C ILE A 196 10.11 -6.21 -24.36
N PHE A 197 10.54 -7.05 -23.41
CA PHE A 197 11.92 -7.08 -22.94
C PHE A 197 12.90 -7.33 -24.08
N GLU A 198 12.65 -8.33 -24.94
CA GLU A 198 13.48 -8.63 -26.11
C GLU A 198 13.46 -7.51 -27.18
N ARG A 199 12.37 -6.74 -27.28
CA ARG A 199 12.34 -5.54 -28.16
C ARG A 199 13.15 -4.37 -27.61
N ILE A 200 13.27 -4.24 -26.28
CA ILE A 200 14.07 -3.20 -25.63
C ILE A 200 15.56 -3.53 -25.67
N ARG A 201 15.92 -4.80 -25.54
CA ARG A 201 17.31 -5.29 -25.44
C ARG A 201 18.27 -4.75 -26.52
N PRO A 202 17.92 -4.66 -27.82
CA PRO A 202 18.82 -4.14 -28.85
C PRO A 202 19.29 -2.70 -28.65
N PHE A 203 18.52 -1.91 -27.89
CA PHE A 203 18.89 -0.52 -27.58
C PHE A 203 19.90 -0.41 -26.45
N GLN A 204 20.24 -1.49 -25.74
CA GLN A 204 21.22 -1.53 -24.65
C GLN A 204 21.06 -0.35 -23.65
N PRO A 205 19.86 -0.06 -23.13
CA PRO A 205 19.68 1.02 -22.18
C PRO A 205 20.31 0.68 -20.82
N GLU A 206 20.65 1.69 -20.03
CA GLU A 206 21.06 1.50 -18.65
C GLU A 206 19.91 0.99 -17.77
N PHE A 207 18.65 1.37 -18.12
CA PHE A 207 17.45 0.88 -17.42
C PHE A 207 16.35 0.52 -18.43
N MET A 208 15.67 -0.60 -18.18
CA MET A 208 14.49 -1.00 -18.94
C MET A 208 13.23 -0.79 -18.08
N LYS A 209 12.30 0.04 -18.58
CA LYS A 209 11.06 0.35 -17.85
C LYS A 209 9.86 -0.27 -18.57
N ILE A 210 9.19 -1.22 -17.92
CA ILE A 210 8.00 -1.89 -18.47
C ILE A 210 6.82 -1.63 -17.53
N VAL A 211 5.84 -0.90 -18.06
CA VAL A 211 4.63 -0.51 -17.33
C VAL A 211 3.42 -1.09 -18.03
N SER A 212 2.64 -1.89 -17.33
CA SER A 212 1.43 -2.53 -17.84
C SER A 212 0.21 -2.14 -16.99
N THR A 213 -0.98 -2.63 -17.32
CA THR A 213 -2.20 -2.34 -16.54
C THR A 213 -2.75 -3.61 -15.92
N ALA A 214 -2.95 -3.60 -14.59
CA ALA A 214 -3.59 -4.70 -13.88
C ALA A 214 -5.11 -4.56 -13.94
N LYS A 215 -5.79 -5.58 -14.49
CA LYS A 215 -7.25 -5.73 -14.47
C LYS A 215 -7.74 -6.58 -13.30
N ASN A 216 -6.84 -7.35 -12.70
CA ASN A 216 -7.10 -8.22 -11.55
C ASN A 216 -5.82 -8.37 -10.70
N LEU A 217 -5.93 -9.02 -9.54
CA LEU A 217 -4.80 -9.22 -8.64
C LEU A 217 -3.70 -10.10 -9.25
N THR A 218 -4.06 -11.04 -10.13
CA THR A 218 -3.12 -12.00 -10.71
C THR A 218 -2.17 -11.37 -11.74
N ASP A 219 -2.54 -10.22 -12.32
CA ASP A 219 -1.65 -9.48 -13.23
C ASP A 219 -0.36 -9.00 -12.53
N ASN A 220 -0.44 -8.75 -11.21
CA ASN A 220 0.77 -8.44 -10.42
C ASN A 220 1.71 -9.66 -10.34
N ILE A 221 1.18 -10.88 -10.29
CA ILE A 221 2.00 -12.10 -10.28
C ILE A 221 2.80 -12.19 -11.57
N THR A 222 2.15 -11.95 -12.71
CA THR A 222 2.80 -11.95 -14.02
C THR A 222 3.97 -10.97 -14.06
N MET A 223 3.77 -9.74 -13.58
CA MET A 223 4.84 -8.72 -13.51
C MET A 223 5.95 -9.13 -12.54
N MET A 224 5.61 -9.62 -11.35
CA MET A 224 6.62 -9.98 -10.35
C MET A 224 7.47 -11.17 -10.81
N ARG A 225 6.86 -12.21 -11.39
CA ARG A 225 7.58 -13.34 -11.96
C ARG A 225 8.49 -12.93 -13.11
N PHE A 226 8.05 -12.00 -13.93
CA PHE A 226 8.88 -11.41 -14.99
C PHE A 226 10.10 -10.71 -14.38
N LEU A 227 9.90 -9.85 -13.38
CA LEU A 227 11.00 -9.15 -12.69
C LEU A 227 11.99 -10.14 -12.04
N GLU A 228 11.49 -11.14 -11.31
CA GLU A 228 12.33 -12.17 -10.65
C GLU A 228 13.17 -12.95 -11.66
N ARG A 229 12.64 -13.25 -12.84
CA ARG A 229 13.34 -14.01 -13.88
C ARG A 229 14.42 -13.19 -14.56
N CYS A 230 14.16 -11.92 -14.82
CA CYS A 230 15.04 -11.06 -15.64
C CYS A 230 15.93 -10.11 -14.82
N ARG A 231 15.85 -10.13 -13.48
CA ARG A 231 16.57 -9.18 -12.60
C ARG A 231 18.09 -9.22 -12.72
N ASP A 232 18.65 -10.38 -13.10
CA ASP A 232 20.09 -10.57 -13.24
C ASP A 232 20.57 -10.27 -14.69
N GLU A 233 19.63 -9.98 -15.63
CA GLU A 233 19.92 -9.67 -17.03
C GLU A 233 19.92 -8.17 -17.34
N ALA A 234 19.15 -7.37 -16.59
CA ALA A 234 19.02 -5.93 -16.82
C ALA A 234 18.54 -5.19 -15.56
N GLU A 235 18.81 -3.89 -15.51
CA GLU A 235 18.24 -2.99 -14.49
C GLU A 235 16.79 -2.66 -14.84
N LEU A 236 15.87 -3.34 -14.19
CA LEU A 236 14.43 -3.31 -14.51
C LEU A 236 13.63 -2.35 -13.63
N ILE A 237 12.66 -1.70 -14.24
CA ILE A 237 11.62 -0.93 -13.57
C ILE A 237 10.28 -1.51 -14.04
N GLY A 238 9.66 -2.36 -13.23
CA GLY A 238 8.43 -3.06 -13.57
C GLY A 238 7.27 -2.61 -12.70
N ILE A 239 6.18 -2.13 -13.33
CA ILE A 239 5.00 -1.60 -12.65
C ILE A 239 3.73 -2.06 -13.36
N THR A 240 2.73 -2.50 -12.61
CA THR A 240 1.35 -2.60 -13.09
C THR A 240 0.54 -1.39 -12.62
N MET A 241 -0.13 -0.71 -13.55
CA MET A 241 -0.99 0.45 -13.27
C MET A 241 -2.38 0.03 -12.79
N GLY A 242 -3.16 1.01 -12.36
CA GLY A 242 -4.53 0.85 -11.89
C GLY A 242 -4.63 0.49 -10.42
N GLU A 243 -5.85 0.48 -9.88
CA GLU A 243 -6.11 0.16 -8.47
C GLU A 243 -5.68 -1.26 -8.10
N GLN A 244 -5.83 -2.20 -9.03
CA GLN A 244 -5.39 -3.58 -8.87
C GLN A 244 -3.87 -3.74 -8.89
N GLY A 245 -3.15 -2.76 -9.47
CA GLY A 245 -1.69 -2.79 -9.65
C GLY A 245 -0.87 -2.30 -8.45
N THR A 246 -1.51 -1.86 -7.38
CA THR A 246 -0.86 -1.32 -6.18
C THR A 246 0.24 -2.24 -5.61
N ILE A 247 0.03 -3.55 -5.70
CA ILE A 247 0.96 -4.58 -5.17
C ILE A 247 2.33 -4.46 -5.84
N SER A 248 2.38 -4.33 -7.16
CA SER A 248 3.64 -4.26 -7.92
C SER A 248 4.47 -3.02 -7.59
N ARG A 249 3.83 -1.90 -7.27
CA ARG A 249 4.52 -0.66 -6.88
C ARG A 249 5.31 -0.81 -5.58
N VAL A 250 4.90 -1.74 -4.73
CA VAL A 250 5.54 -2.03 -3.44
C VAL A 250 6.40 -3.28 -3.52
N LEU A 251 5.82 -4.41 -3.93
CA LEU A 251 6.52 -5.69 -3.96
C LEU A 251 7.39 -5.89 -5.19
N GLY A 252 7.22 -5.08 -6.25
CA GLY A 252 8.10 -5.09 -7.42
C GLY A 252 9.57 -4.86 -7.04
N LEU A 253 9.84 -4.02 -6.02
CA LEU A 253 11.20 -3.81 -5.51
C LEU A 253 11.80 -5.08 -4.90
N ARG A 254 10.99 -5.90 -4.26
CA ARG A 254 11.40 -7.21 -3.77
C ARG A 254 11.65 -8.20 -4.90
N ALA A 255 10.88 -8.08 -5.98
CA ALA A 255 10.98 -8.97 -7.15
C ALA A 255 12.15 -8.60 -8.09
N GLY A 256 12.80 -7.44 -7.91
CA GLY A 256 13.94 -7.02 -8.73
C GLY A 256 13.78 -5.67 -9.44
N SER A 257 12.66 -4.97 -9.25
CA SER A 257 12.54 -3.59 -9.76
C SER A 257 13.49 -2.65 -9.01
N VAL A 258 14.21 -1.79 -9.73
CA VAL A 258 15.20 -0.89 -9.13
C VAL A 258 14.55 0.19 -8.26
N PHE A 259 13.47 0.80 -8.77
CA PHE A 259 12.70 1.82 -8.07
C PHE A 259 11.25 1.85 -8.56
N THR A 260 10.41 2.62 -7.89
CA THR A 260 9.03 2.89 -8.30
C THR A 260 8.77 4.38 -8.46
N PHE A 261 7.67 4.73 -9.15
CA PHE A 261 7.26 6.12 -9.37
C PHE A 261 6.13 6.51 -8.41
N ALA A 262 6.24 7.72 -7.86
CA ALA A 262 5.26 8.31 -6.96
C ALA A 262 4.75 9.67 -7.47
N SER A 263 3.55 10.09 -7.07
CA SER A 263 3.11 11.48 -7.18
C SER A 263 3.67 12.32 -6.02
N ALA A 264 3.79 13.62 -6.23
CA ALA A 264 4.16 14.55 -5.16
C ALA A 264 3.05 14.65 -4.10
N HIS A 265 1.83 14.86 -4.57
CA HIS A 265 0.63 14.96 -3.74
C HIS A 265 -0.50 14.10 -4.31
N ALA A 266 -1.50 13.82 -3.47
CA ALA A 266 -2.72 13.17 -3.90
C ALA A 266 -3.48 14.08 -4.89
N GLY A 267 -3.90 13.52 -6.03
CA GLY A 267 -4.55 14.24 -7.13
C GLY A 267 -3.57 14.74 -8.21
N GLU A 268 -2.26 14.57 -8.02
CA GLU A 268 -1.22 14.92 -9.00
C GLU A 268 -0.61 13.69 -9.69
N GLU A 269 -1.37 12.59 -9.74
CA GLU A 269 -0.90 11.34 -10.33
C GLU A 269 -0.63 11.52 -11.84
N THR A 270 0.54 11.04 -12.28
CA THR A 270 0.93 11.04 -13.70
C THR A 270 0.61 9.73 -14.41
N GLY A 271 0.04 8.77 -13.70
CA GLY A 271 -0.42 7.49 -14.23
C GLY A 271 -1.42 6.80 -13.28
N PRO A 272 -2.32 5.95 -13.82
CA PRO A 272 -3.36 5.29 -13.04
C PRO A 272 -2.81 4.50 -11.84
N GLY A 273 -3.41 4.68 -10.66
CA GLY A 273 -3.01 3.99 -9.43
C GLY A 273 -1.63 4.39 -8.89
N GLN A 274 -1.08 5.52 -9.30
CA GLN A 274 0.12 6.09 -8.68
C GLN A 274 -0.19 6.50 -7.24
N ILE A 275 0.83 6.41 -6.38
CA ILE A 275 0.70 6.61 -4.94
C ILE A 275 1.58 7.79 -4.56
N GLU A 276 1.11 8.59 -3.62
CA GLU A 276 1.86 9.71 -3.08
C GLU A 276 3.16 9.23 -2.40
N ALA A 277 4.27 9.93 -2.63
CA ALA A 277 5.59 9.59 -2.11
C ALA A 277 5.62 9.46 -0.58
N ARG A 278 4.91 10.35 0.10
CA ARG A 278 4.78 10.32 1.56
C ARG A 278 4.13 9.02 2.06
N THR A 279 3.05 8.58 1.41
CA THR A 279 2.39 7.30 1.72
C THR A 279 3.32 6.11 1.52
N LEU A 280 4.07 6.07 0.41
CA LEU A 280 5.05 5.00 0.15
C LEU A 280 6.14 4.95 1.21
N ARG A 281 6.63 6.12 1.65
CA ARG A 281 7.73 6.23 2.63
C ARG A 281 7.25 6.01 4.05
N GLU A 282 6.24 6.75 4.49
CA GLU A 282 5.83 6.78 5.90
C GLU A 282 4.92 5.60 6.27
N ALA A 283 3.93 5.29 5.41
CA ALA A 283 2.99 4.21 5.69
C ALA A 283 3.52 2.84 5.30
N TRP A 284 4.16 2.70 4.14
CA TRP A 284 4.60 1.39 3.64
C TRP A 284 6.09 1.14 3.74
N ARG A 285 6.89 2.15 4.13
CA ARG A 285 8.35 2.04 4.35
C ARG A 285 9.08 1.34 3.20
N ILE A 286 8.71 1.70 1.99
CA ILE A 286 9.13 1.01 0.77
C ILE A 286 10.68 0.97 0.63
N ASP A 287 11.39 1.96 1.19
CA ASP A 287 12.85 1.99 1.23
C ASP A 287 13.46 0.84 2.06
N GLN A 288 12.69 0.24 2.96
CA GLN A 288 13.12 -0.86 3.85
C GLN A 288 12.64 -2.23 3.39
N ILE A 289 11.87 -2.31 2.31
CA ILE A 289 11.40 -3.60 1.79
C ILE A 289 12.58 -4.38 1.20
N ASP A 290 12.72 -5.62 1.65
CA ASP A 290 13.73 -6.58 1.21
C ASP A 290 13.11 -7.99 1.02
N LEU A 291 13.95 -8.97 0.70
CA LEU A 291 13.51 -10.37 0.50
C LEU A 291 12.93 -11.01 1.77
N SER A 292 13.32 -10.54 2.96
CA SER A 292 12.85 -11.05 4.25
C SER A 292 11.56 -10.38 4.74
N THR A 293 11.14 -9.29 4.11
CA THR A 293 9.93 -8.56 4.49
C THR A 293 8.70 -9.44 4.40
N LYS A 294 8.01 -9.61 5.52
CA LYS A 294 6.74 -10.34 5.59
C LYS A 294 5.61 -9.53 4.97
N VAL A 295 4.76 -10.19 4.19
CA VAL A 295 3.65 -9.54 3.48
C VAL A 295 2.32 -9.93 4.11
N TYR A 296 1.54 -8.92 4.46
CA TYR A 296 0.17 -9.03 4.95
C TYR A 296 -0.76 -8.16 4.11
N GLY A 297 -2.08 -8.37 4.24
CA GLY A 297 -3.00 -7.51 3.52
C GLY A 297 -4.44 -7.57 4.03
N VAL A 298 -5.23 -6.55 3.65
CA VAL A 298 -6.69 -6.59 3.77
C VAL A 298 -7.31 -6.95 2.43
N VAL A 299 -8.15 -7.98 2.42
CA VAL A 299 -8.85 -8.44 1.22
C VAL A 299 -10.35 -8.22 1.32
N GLY A 300 -10.91 -7.68 0.25
CA GLY A 300 -12.34 -7.39 0.13
C GLY A 300 -12.66 -6.44 -1.02
N ASN A 301 -13.90 -5.96 -1.06
CA ASN A 301 -14.35 -4.95 -2.01
C ASN A 301 -15.53 -4.14 -1.41
N PRO A 302 -15.37 -2.81 -1.24
CA PRO A 302 -14.18 -2.01 -1.48
C PRO A 302 -13.17 -2.06 -0.32
N VAL A 303 -11.86 -1.95 -0.58
CA VAL A 303 -10.81 -1.80 0.44
C VAL A 303 -9.91 -0.57 0.21
N LYS A 304 -10.13 0.17 -0.87
CA LYS A 304 -9.36 1.37 -1.23
C LYS A 304 -9.27 2.40 -0.09
N HIS A 305 -10.34 2.60 0.63
CA HIS A 305 -10.43 3.59 1.72
C HIS A 305 -10.28 2.96 3.11
N SER A 306 -9.86 1.70 3.16
CA SER A 306 -9.60 1.02 4.44
C SER A 306 -8.41 1.65 5.15
N LEU A 307 -8.56 1.93 6.44
CA LEU A 307 -7.45 2.40 7.29
C LEU A 307 -6.63 1.25 7.87
N SER A 308 -6.97 -0.02 7.57
CA SER A 308 -6.18 -1.17 8.03
C SER A 308 -4.71 -1.13 7.57
N PRO A 309 -4.38 -0.76 6.31
CA PRO A 309 -2.99 -0.64 5.90
C PRO A 309 -2.22 0.40 6.72
N LEU A 310 -2.79 1.58 6.95
CA LEU A 310 -2.18 2.62 7.78
C LEU A 310 -1.95 2.12 9.20
N MET A 311 -2.99 1.59 9.83
CA MET A 311 -2.98 1.12 11.21
C MET A 311 -1.95 0.00 11.43
N GLN A 312 -1.95 -1.03 10.57
CA GLN A 312 -1.06 -2.19 10.71
C GLN A 312 0.40 -1.85 10.39
N ASN A 313 0.66 -1.05 9.37
CA ASN A 313 2.03 -0.66 9.04
C ASN A 313 2.67 0.21 10.13
N ILE A 314 1.90 1.09 10.77
CA ILE A 314 2.38 1.85 11.93
C ILE A 314 2.66 0.91 13.11
N ALA A 315 1.80 -0.09 13.36
CA ALA A 315 2.04 -1.09 14.40
C ALA A 315 3.30 -1.92 14.11
N PHE A 316 3.52 -2.38 12.88
CA PHE A 316 4.74 -3.07 12.48
C PHE A 316 5.98 -2.20 12.71
N ARG A 317 5.89 -0.92 12.34
CA ARG A 317 6.97 0.03 12.57
C ARG A 317 7.27 0.21 14.05
N ARG A 318 6.24 0.41 14.89
CA ARG A 318 6.38 0.64 16.33
C ARG A 318 7.04 -0.55 17.02
N GLU A 319 6.64 -1.75 16.64
CA GLU A 319 7.12 -3.01 17.20
C GLU A 319 8.33 -3.59 16.45
N THR A 320 8.97 -2.82 15.56
CA THR A 320 10.16 -3.23 14.78
C THR A 320 9.98 -4.57 14.06
N VAL A 321 8.80 -4.78 13.47
CA VAL A 321 8.49 -5.96 12.65
C VAL A 321 8.81 -5.62 11.19
N ASN A 322 9.71 -6.41 10.56
CA ASN A 322 9.97 -6.29 9.13
C ASN A 322 8.79 -6.87 8.33
N ALA A 323 7.78 -6.04 8.09
CA ALA A 323 6.55 -6.42 7.43
C ALA A 323 5.90 -5.24 6.71
N VAL A 324 5.09 -5.55 5.70
CA VAL A 324 4.24 -4.60 4.98
C VAL A 324 2.81 -5.12 4.90
N PHE A 325 1.85 -4.21 5.07
CA PHE A 325 0.43 -4.51 4.99
C PHE A 325 -0.21 -3.74 3.81
N LEU A 326 -0.81 -4.47 2.87
CA LEU A 326 -1.29 -3.95 1.58
C LEU A 326 -2.82 -4.05 1.44
N PRO A 327 -3.46 -3.14 0.69
CA PRO A 327 -4.83 -3.31 0.25
C PRO A 327 -4.88 -4.30 -0.94
N LEU A 328 -5.66 -5.37 -0.81
CA LEU A 328 -5.85 -6.40 -1.83
C LEU A 328 -7.30 -6.35 -2.32
N GLN A 329 -7.60 -5.39 -3.19
CA GLN A 329 -8.96 -5.20 -3.69
C GLN A 329 -9.31 -6.24 -4.74
N THR A 330 -10.35 -7.04 -4.49
CA THR A 330 -10.89 -7.98 -5.49
C THR A 330 -12.37 -8.27 -5.24
N THR A 331 -13.08 -8.57 -6.32
CA THR A 331 -14.46 -9.10 -6.28
C THR A 331 -14.50 -10.63 -6.39
N LYS A 332 -13.34 -11.27 -6.65
CA LYS A 332 -13.23 -12.71 -6.91
C LYS A 332 -12.29 -13.35 -5.91
N LEU A 333 -12.82 -14.23 -5.06
CA LEU A 333 -12.01 -14.97 -4.09
C LEU A 333 -10.95 -15.85 -4.77
N HIS A 334 -11.23 -16.37 -5.97
CA HIS A 334 -10.27 -17.17 -6.74
C HIS A 334 -8.97 -16.40 -7.04
N ASP A 335 -9.06 -15.12 -7.42
CA ASP A 335 -7.87 -14.29 -7.71
C ASP A 335 -7.01 -14.12 -6.45
N LEU A 336 -7.64 -13.97 -5.28
CA LEU A 336 -6.93 -13.95 -4.00
C LEU A 336 -6.22 -15.27 -3.72
N LEU A 337 -6.91 -16.41 -3.89
CA LEU A 337 -6.34 -17.73 -3.60
C LEU A 337 -5.15 -18.03 -4.52
N THR A 338 -5.21 -17.58 -5.77
CA THR A 338 -4.08 -17.64 -6.70
C THR A 338 -2.92 -16.76 -6.19
N LEU A 339 -3.21 -15.52 -5.79
CA LEU A 339 -2.19 -14.61 -5.24
C LEU A 339 -1.50 -15.21 -4.00
N VAL A 340 -2.27 -15.81 -3.07
CA VAL A 340 -1.74 -16.43 -1.84
C VAL A 340 -0.80 -17.60 -2.14
N LYS A 341 -1.03 -18.35 -3.20
CA LYS A 341 -0.15 -19.46 -3.62
C LYS A 341 1.18 -18.96 -4.19
N GLU A 342 1.12 -17.87 -4.93
CA GLU A 342 2.24 -17.36 -5.73
C GLU A 342 3.11 -16.34 -4.97
N ILE A 343 2.50 -15.51 -4.16
CA ILE A 343 3.19 -14.54 -3.31
C ILE A 343 3.17 -15.06 -1.87
N PRO A 344 4.28 -15.01 -1.13
CA PRO A 344 4.33 -15.47 0.26
C PRO A 344 3.59 -14.50 1.18
N LEU A 345 2.26 -14.42 1.07
CA LEU A 345 1.42 -13.71 2.02
C LEU A 345 1.44 -14.46 3.35
N HIS A 346 1.81 -13.78 4.43
CA HIS A 346 1.93 -14.35 5.78
C HIS A 346 0.62 -14.29 6.57
N GLY A 347 -0.28 -13.37 6.19
CA GLY A 347 -1.60 -13.28 6.78
C GLY A 347 -2.51 -12.27 6.07
N LEU A 348 -3.82 -12.42 6.32
CA LEU A 348 -4.85 -11.60 5.69
C LEU A 348 -5.89 -11.16 6.71
N ALA A 349 -6.26 -9.88 6.67
CA ALA A 349 -7.52 -9.40 7.19
C ALA A 349 -8.59 -9.57 6.12
N VAL A 350 -9.63 -10.34 6.40
CA VAL A 350 -10.71 -10.63 5.46
C VAL A 350 -11.92 -9.77 5.78
N THR A 351 -12.38 -8.98 4.81
CA THR A 351 -13.60 -8.16 4.95
C THR A 351 -14.67 -8.54 3.92
N MET A 352 -15.70 -7.74 3.79
CA MET A 352 -16.78 -7.97 2.82
C MET A 352 -16.23 -8.14 1.40
N PRO A 353 -16.79 -9.06 0.60
CA PRO A 353 -17.87 -9.99 0.93
C PRO A 353 -17.39 -11.36 1.47
N PHE A 354 -16.09 -11.56 1.69
CA PHE A 354 -15.46 -12.88 1.75
C PHE A 354 -15.44 -13.56 3.13
N LYS A 355 -15.84 -12.90 4.23
CA LYS A 355 -15.74 -13.42 5.60
C LYS A 355 -16.36 -14.82 5.80
N THR A 356 -17.41 -15.16 5.08
CA THR A 356 -18.08 -16.47 5.17
C THR A 356 -17.57 -17.47 4.14
N GLU A 357 -17.17 -16.98 2.97
CA GLU A 357 -16.74 -17.83 1.86
C GLU A 357 -15.33 -18.37 2.07
N ILE A 358 -14.43 -17.56 2.63
CA ILE A 358 -13.01 -17.90 2.85
C ILE A 358 -12.85 -19.18 3.68
N ILE A 359 -13.78 -19.47 4.60
CA ILE A 359 -13.71 -20.65 5.48
C ILE A 359 -13.55 -21.95 4.70
N LYS A 360 -14.17 -22.08 3.54
CA LYS A 360 -14.09 -23.26 2.67
C LYS A 360 -12.68 -23.54 2.13
N HIS A 361 -11.79 -22.58 2.23
CA HIS A 361 -10.44 -22.60 1.69
C HIS A 361 -9.36 -22.62 2.79
N LEU A 362 -9.78 -22.75 4.04
CA LEU A 362 -8.89 -22.85 5.20
C LEU A 362 -8.70 -24.30 5.61
N GLU A 363 -7.49 -24.67 6.01
CA GLU A 363 -7.21 -25.99 6.57
C GLU A 363 -8.00 -26.22 7.88
N LYS A 364 -8.01 -25.19 8.74
CA LYS A 364 -8.70 -25.21 10.02
C LYS A 364 -9.06 -23.80 10.45
N THR A 365 -10.16 -23.68 11.17
CA THR A 365 -10.54 -22.47 11.90
C THR A 365 -10.61 -22.77 13.39
N ASP A 366 -10.46 -21.75 14.23
CA ASP A 366 -10.70 -21.88 15.65
C ASP A 366 -12.18 -22.21 15.92
N ALA A 367 -12.47 -22.77 17.10
CA ALA A 367 -13.82 -23.23 17.47
C ALA A 367 -14.89 -22.11 17.37
N LEU A 368 -14.49 -20.86 17.67
CA LEU A 368 -15.38 -19.71 17.61
C LEU A 368 -15.73 -19.36 16.16
N SER A 369 -14.74 -19.29 15.28
CA SER A 369 -14.94 -19.04 13.84
C SER A 369 -15.80 -20.12 13.19
N GLN A 370 -15.61 -21.39 13.57
CA GLN A 370 -16.45 -22.51 13.13
C GLN A 370 -17.92 -22.32 13.53
N LYS A 371 -18.16 -22.02 14.80
CA LYS A 371 -19.51 -21.78 15.36
C LYS A 371 -20.20 -20.60 14.66
N ILE A 372 -19.46 -19.51 14.42
CA ILE A 372 -19.94 -18.31 13.77
C ILE A 372 -20.17 -18.55 12.26
N GLY A 373 -19.37 -19.39 11.63
CA GLY A 373 -19.35 -19.56 10.18
C GLY A 373 -18.83 -18.31 9.43
N ALA A 374 -17.94 -17.53 10.07
CA ALA A 374 -17.28 -16.37 9.47
C ALA A 374 -15.87 -16.17 10.06
N CYS A 375 -14.93 -15.78 9.21
CA CYS A 375 -13.53 -15.54 9.54
C CYS A 375 -13.12 -14.16 9.00
N ASN A 376 -12.46 -13.35 9.83
CA ASN A 376 -11.92 -12.06 9.42
C ASN A 376 -10.39 -12.02 9.46
N THR A 377 -9.73 -13.07 9.91
CA THR A 377 -8.28 -13.13 10.09
C THR A 377 -7.76 -14.47 9.60
N VAL A 378 -6.79 -14.44 8.68
CA VAL A 378 -6.13 -15.63 8.15
C VAL A 378 -4.64 -15.54 8.44
N VAL A 379 -4.05 -16.66 8.83
CA VAL A 379 -2.60 -16.85 9.00
C VAL A 379 -2.14 -17.95 8.06
N ARG A 380 -1.04 -17.72 7.37
CA ARG A 380 -0.32 -18.76 6.65
C ARG A 380 0.75 -19.35 7.56
N ALA A 381 0.63 -20.62 7.87
CA ALA A 381 1.62 -21.33 8.67
C ALA A 381 2.88 -21.68 7.84
N GLN A 382 3.91 -22.19 8.50
CA GLN A 382 5.17 -22.58 7.86
C GLN A 382 5.00 -23.71 6.84
N ASP A 383 4.00 -24.58 7.04
CA ASP A 383 3.62 -25.65 6.10
C ASP A 383 2.88 -25.13 4.84
N GLY A 384 2.67 -23.80 4.75
CA GLY A 384 1.95 -23.14 3.66
C GLY A 384 0.43 -23.18 3.79
N LYS A 385 -0.13 -23.88 4.78
CA LYS A 385 -1.57 -23.98 5.01
C LYS A 385 -2.15 -22.73 5.64
N LEU A 386 -3.43 -22.48 5.39
CA LEU A 386 -4.15 -21.32 5.88
C LEU A 386 -5.03 -21.67 7.08
N TYR A 387 -4.89 -20.90 8.15
CA TYR A 387 -5.66 -21.04 9.39
C TYR A 387 -6.47 -19.77 9.64
N GLY A 388 -7.72 -19.95 10.09
CA GLY A 388 -8.67 -18.84 10.23
C GLY A 388 -9.09 -18.55 11.66
N PHE A 389 -9.27 -17.27 11.96
CA PHE A 389 -9.70 -16.74 13.26
C PHE A 389 -10.78 -15.67 13.06
N ASN A 390 -11.53 -15.40 14.13
CA ASN A 390 -12.47 -14.28 14.15
C ASN A 390 -12.16 -13.32 15.30
N THR A 391 -11.60 -12.16 14.96
CA THR A 391 -11.27 -11.12 15.94
C THR A 391 -12.41 -10.12 16.16
N ASP A 392 -13.46 -10.14 15.33
CA ASP A 392 -14.61 -9.23 15.44
C ASP A 392 -15.41 -9.46 16.73
N VAL A 393 -15.49 -10.71 17.19
CA VAL A 393 -16.26 -11.05 18.42
C VAL A 393 -15.74 -10.27 19.62
N ALA A 394 -14.46 -10.41 19.90
CA ALA A 394 -13.84 -9.71 21.02
C ALA A 394 -13.95 -8.19 20.88
N ALA A 395 -13.85 -7.68 19.65
CA ALA A 395 -13.93 -6.26 19.36
C ALA A 395 -15.35 -5.66 19.54
N VAL A 396 -16.40 -6.48 19.50
CA VAL A 396 -17.77 -6.06 19.85
C VAL A 396 -18.04 -6.25 21.33
N VAL A 397 -17.66 -7.38 21.90
CA VAL A 397 -18.00 -7.76 23.27
C VAL A 397 -17.24 -6.90 24.29
N ARG A 398 -15.91 -6.74 24.15
CA ARG A 398 -15.07 -6.03 25.15
C ARG A 398 -15.49 -4.57 25.39
N PRO A 399 -15.76 -3.73 24.36
CA PRO A 399 -16.25 -2.36 24.60
C PRO A 399 -17.57 -2.30 25.38
N LEU A 400 -18.44 -3.28 25.18
CA LEU A 400 -19.71 -3.37 25.90
C LEU A 400 -19.49 -3.84 27.35
N GLU A 401 -18.68 -4.88 27.59
CA GLU A 401 -18.36 -5.39 28.95
C GLU A 401 -17.70 -4.33 29.84
N ARG A 402 -16.97 -3.39 29.26
CA ARG A 402 -16.39 -2.24 30.00
C ARG A 402 -17.47 -1.26 30.49
N ARG A 403 -18.68 -1.27 29.95
CA ARG A 403 -19.75 -0.29 30.22
C ARG A 403 -20.96 -0.87 30.91
N LEU A 404 -21.20 -2.18 30.77
CA LEU A 404 -22.37 -2.84 31.35
C LEU A 404 -22.16 -4.36 31.49
N GLN A 405 -22.92 -4.98 32.40
CA GLN A 405 -22.97 -6.43 32.52
C GLN A 405 -23.87 -6.99 31.41
N LEU A 406 -23.34 -7.86 30.55
CA LEU A 406 -24.08 -8.37 29.38
C LEU A 406 -25.15 -9.39 29.70
N LYS A 407 -25.01 -10.17 30.79
CA LYS A 407 -25.98 -11.20 31.16
C LYS A 407 -27.36 -10.60 31.44
N GLY A 408 -28.37 -11.07 30.72
CA GLY A 408 -29.77 -10.62 30.84
C GLY A 408 -30.08 -9.29 30.13
N THR A 409 -29.09 -8.67 29.49
CA THR A 409 -29.24 -7.39 28.75
C THR A 409 -29.98 -7.62 27.43
N LYS A 410 -30.96 -6.78 27.11
CA LYS A 410 -31.68 -6.79 25.82
C LYS A 410 -30.93 -6.00 24.77
N ILE A 411 -30.43 -6.67 23.75
CA ILE A 411 -29.58 -6.05 22.70
C ILE A 411 -30.23 -6.20 21.33
N LEU A 412 -30.44 -5.08 20.64
CA LEU A 412 -30.84 -5.06 19.23
C LEU A 412 -29.61 -5.04 18.34
N VAL A 413 -29.46 -6.04 17.49
CA VAL A 413 -28.44 -6.10 16.46
C VAL A 413 -29.06 -5.80 15.10
N LEU A 414 -28.58 -4.77 14.43
CA LEU A 414 -29.01 -4.36 13.09
C LEU A 414 -28.06 -4.98 12.06
N GLY A 415 -28.60 -5.92 11.24
CA GLY A 415 -27.85 -6.64 10.22
C GLY A 415 -27.82 -8.16 10.42
N ALA A 416 -27.39 -8.88 9.37
CA ALA A 416 -27.25 -10.35 9.38
C ALA A 416 -25.99 -10.82 8.60
N GLY A 417 -25.04 -9.93 8.32
CA GLY A 417 -23.76 -10.22 7.65
C GLY A 417 -22.68 -10.79 8.59
N GLY A 418 -21.45 -10.86 8.13
CA GLY A 418 -20.31 -11.41 8.89
C GLY A 418 -20.07 -10.72 10.23
N ALA A 419 -20.14 -9.39 10.30
CA ALA A 419 -20.00 -8.63 11.55
C ALA A 419 -21.21 -8.88 12.50
N ALA A 420 -22.44 -8.95 11.94
CA ALA A 420 -23.62 -9.31 12.72
C ALA A 420 -23.50 -10.71 13.33
N ARG A 421 -23.01 -11.68 12.57
CA ARG A 421 -22.77 -13.03 13.08
C ARG A 421 -21.82 -13.00 14.28
N ALA A 422 -20.68 -12.34 14.15
CA ALA A 422 -19.71 -12.19 15.23
C ALA A 422 -20.33 -11.53 16.48
N ALA A 423 -21.07 -10.44 16.30
CA ALA A 423 -21.76 -9.73 17.38
C ALA A 423 -22.80 -10.63 18.06
N VAL A 424 -23.72 -11.25 17.29
CA VAL A 424 -24.82 -12.06 17.82
C VAL A 424 -24.28 -13.27 18.58
N PHE A 425 -23.35 -14.05 18.01
CA PHE A 425 -22.78 -15.20 18.70
C PHE A 425 -22.04 -14.82 19.99
N GLY A 426 -21.22 -13.76 19.94
CA GLY A 426 -20.48 -13.28 21.10
C GLY A 426 -21.40 -12.79 22.22
N LEU A 427 -22.44 -12.01 21.89
CA LEU A 427 -23.37 -11.45 22.87
C LEU A 427 -24.25 -12.54 23.49
N VAL A 428 -24.76 -13.49 22.70
CA VAL A 428 -25.53 -14.64 23.22
C VAL A 428 -24.66 -15.51 24.12
N GLU A 429 -23.40 -15.73 23.78
CA GLU A 429 -22.46 -16.50 24.63
C GLU A 429 -22.21 -15.82 25.98
N LYS A 430 -22.29 -14.49 26.04
CA LYS A 430 -22.23 -13.70 27.28
C LYS A 430 -23.57 -13.62 28.05
N GLY A 431 -24.57 -14.30 27.56
CA GLY A 431 -25.91 -14.40 28.22
C GLY A 431 -26.83 -13.21 27.96
N ALA A 432 -26.55 -12.40 26.91
CA ALA A 432 -27.48 -11.34 26.49
C ALA A 432 -28.70 -11.90 25.75
N GLU A 433 -29.84 -11.23 25.88
CA GLU A 433 -31.03 -11.48 25.09
C GLU A 433 -30.96 -10.69 23.78
N VAL A 434 -30.58 -11.36 22.67
CA VAL A 434 -30.30 -10.70 21.42
C VAL A 434 -31.51 -10.75 20.48
N PHE A 435 -31.87 -9.57 19.95
CA PHE A 435 -32.86 -9.38 18.89
C PHE A 435 -32.19 -8.95 17.61
N ILE A 436 -32.59 -9.56 16.49
CA ILE A 436 -31.98 -9.27 15.19
C ILE A 436 -33.00 -8.64 14.26
N TRP A 437 -32.70 -7.48 13.74
CA TRP A 437 -33.40 -6.89 12.61
C TRP A 437 -32.51 -6.84 11.38
N ASN A 438 -33.05 -7.21 10.23
CA ASN A 438 -32.35 -7.10 8.95
C ASN A 438 -33.32 -6.81 7.80
N ARG A 439 -32.90 -6.04 6.81
CA ARG A 439 -33.69 -5.71 5.62
C ARG A 439 -34.26 -6.95 4.93
N THR A 440 -33.49 -8.04 4.87
CA THR A 440 -33.93 -9.36 4.40
C THR A 440 -34.29 -10.22 5.60
N PRO A 441 -35.60 -10.44 5.90
CA PRO A 441 -36.01 -11.13 7.13
C PRO A 441 -35.48 -12.57 7.24
N ASP A 442 -35.36 -13.29 6.14
CA ASP A 442 -34.92 -14.69 6.18
C ASP A 442 -33.46 -14.84 6.59
N ALA A 443 -32.59 -13.86 6.24
CA ALA A 443 -31.23 -13.82 6.75
C ALA A 443 -31.19 -13.64 8.26
N ALA A 444 -32.03 -12.77 8.82
CA ALA A 444 -32.18 -12.61 10.27
C ALA A 444 -32.70 -13.87 10.95
N LYS A 445 -33.74 -14.52 10.40
CA LYS A 445 -34.29 -15.78 10.92
C LYS A 445 -33.26 -16.90 10.90
N LYS A 446 -32.47 -17.01 9.82
CA LYS A 446 -31.38 -17.99 9.70
C LYS A 446 -30.33 -17.80 10.80
N LEU A 447 -29.86 -16.57 10.97
CA LEU A 447 -28.89 -16.23 12.01
C LEU A 447 -29.45 -16.45 13.41
N ALA A 448 -30.67 -16.01 13.68
CA ALA A 448 -31.32 -16.16 14.96
C ALA A 448 -31.44 -17.65 15.38
N ARG A 449 -31.84 -18.52 14.45
CA ARG A 449 -31.89 -19.98 14.71
C ARG A 449 -30.51 -20.54 15.04
N GLN A 450 -29.48 -20.16 14.30
CA GLN A 450 -28.13 -20.67 14.51
C GLN A 450 -27.52 -20.22 15.85
N ALA A 451 -27.78 -18.99 16.25
CA ALA A 451 -27.19 -18.37 17.44
C ALA A 451 -28.11 -18.48 18.69
N LYS A 452 -29.31 -19.05 18.60
CA LYS A 452 -30.36 -19.04 19.65
C LYS A 452 -30.76 -17.61 20.06
N ALA A 453 -30.87 -16.72 19.10
CA ALA A 453 -31.34 -15.35 19.25
C ALA A 453 -32.80 -15.21 18.78
N LYS A 454 -33.37 -14.02 18.94
CA LYS A 454 -34.72 -13.67 18.50
C LYS A 454 -34.68 -12.77 17.28
N THR A 455 -35.77 -12.73 16.51
CA THR A 455 -35.93 -11.73 15.42
C THR A 455 -36.99 -10.71 15.83
N ILE A 456 -36.87 -9.49 15.31
CA ILE A 456 -37.85 -8.43 15.49
C ILE A 456 -38.21 -7.80 14.14
N ARG A 457 -39.47 -7.39 13.96
CA ARG A 457 -39.96 -6.72 12.75
C ARG A 457 -39.77 -5.21 12.86
N LYS A 458 -39.68 -4.51 11.71
CA LYS A 458 -39.45 -3.06 11.65
C LYS A 458 -40.47 -2.25 12.44
N GLU A 459 -41.74 -2.63 12.31
CA GLU A 459 -42.89 -1.97 12.96
C GLU A 459 -42.88 -2.08 14.50
N GLN A 460 -42.13 -3.02 15.02
CA GLN A 460 -41.99 -3.25 16.46
C GLN A 460 -40.84 -2.43 17.08
N LEU A 461 -39.89 -1.91 16.28
CA LEU A 461 -38.70 -1.21 16.79
C LEU A 461 -39.08 0.03 17.63
N ALA A 462 -39.99 0.87 17.12
CA ALA A 462 -40.43 2.07 17.82
C ALA A 462 -41.20 1.79 19.13
N LYS A 463 -41.74 0.57 19.29
CA LYS A 463 -42.52 0.14 20.47
C LYS A 463 -41.72 -0.72 21.45
N SER A 464 -40.47 -1.07 21.11
CA SER A 464 -39.61 -1.92 21.92
C SER A 464 -38.49 -1.11 22.55
N THR A 465 -38.11 -1.48 23.77
CA THR A 465 -37.00 -0.86 24.50
C THR A 465 -35.84 -1.86 24.59
N PHE A 466 -34.62 -1.37 24.36
CA PHE A 466 -33.38 -2.14 24.43
C PHE A 466 -32.42 -1.51 25.43
N ASP A 467 -31.51 -2.28 25.99
CA ASP A 467 -30.39 -1.72 26.73
C ASP A 467 -29.32 -1.20 25.75
N VAL A 468 -29.09 -1.95 24.64
CA VAL A 468 -28.11 -1.58 23.63
C VAL A 468 -28.69 -1.76 22.23
N ILE A 469 -28.38 -0.83 21.32
CA ILE A 469 -28.54 -1.00 19.87
C ILE A 469 -27.14 -1.10 19.26
N VAL A 470 -26.88 -2.15 18.47
CA VAL A 470 -25.61 -2.38 17.76
C VAL A 470 -25.85 -2.34 16.26
N ASN A 471 -25.31 -1.34 15.55
CA ASN A 471 -25.33 -1.31 14.10
C ASN A 471 -24.14 -2.09 13.55
N THR A 472 -24.40 -3.18 12.86
CA THR A 472 -23.40 -4.04 12.20
C THR A 472 -23.48 -3.96 10.66
N THR A 473 -24.31 -3.05 10.14
CA THR A 473 -24.50 -2.84 8.70
C THR A 473 -23.56 -1.73 8.19
N PRO A 474 -23.33 -1.64 6.88
CA PRO A 474 -22.59 -0.52 6.30
C PRO A 474 -23.40 0.78 6.22
N VAL A 475 -24.67 0.80 6.66
CA VAL A 475 -25.51 2.02 6.61
C VAL A 475 -24.95 3.06 7.58
N GLY A 476 -24.76 4.27 7.08
CA GLY A 476 -24.04 5.34 7.79
C GLY A 476 -22.58 5.49 7.37
N MET A 477 -22.02 4.51 6.66
CA MET A 477 -20.69 4.62 6.07
C MET A 477 -20.69 5.63 4.91
N ARG A 478 -19.54 6.29 4.71
CA ARG A 478 -19.38 7.26 3.61
C ARG A 478 -19.72 6.64 2.26
N GLY A 479 -20.61 7.28 1.50
CA GLY A 479 -21.04 6.83 0.16
C GLY A 479 -22.13 5.76 0.16
N VAL A 480 -22.59 5.27 1.30
CA VAL A 480 -23.68 4.30 1.42
C VAL A 480 -25.01 4.99 1.67
N LYS A 481 -26.03 4.60 0.92
CA LYS A 481 -27.43 5.08 1.10
C LYS A 481 -28.32 3.91 1.57
N PRO A 482 -29.35 4.16 2.41
CA PRO A 482 -29.68 5.43 3.06
C PRO A 482 -28.64 5.86 4.10
N ALA A 483 -28.66 7.13 4.50
CA ALA A 483 -27.71 7.66 5.47
C ALA A 483 -27.90 7.06 6.88
N SER A 484 -29.12 6.76 7.30
CA SER A 484 -29.43 6.11 8.59
C SER A 484 -30.26 4.85 8.43
N ILE A 485 -30.00 3.87 9.31
CA ILE A 485 -30.72 2.60 9.35
C ILE A 485 -31.98 2.66 10.24
N LEU A 486 -31.99 3.58 11.19
CA LEU A 486 -33.11 3.83 12.11
C LEU A 486 -33.59 5.28 11.99
N GLU A 487 -34.88 5.46 12.27
CA GLU A 487 -35.48 6.78 12.52
C GLU A 487 -35.30 7.16 14.00
N PRO A 488 -35.34 8.48 14.36
CA PRO A 488 -35.20 8.91 15.75
C PRO A 488 -36.16 8.21 16.72
N LYS A 489 -37.42 7.97 16.31
CA LYS A 489 -38.43 7.28 17.14
C LYS A 489 -38.14 5.81 17.40
N GLU A 490 -37.22 5.18 16.63
CA GLU A 490 -36.82 3.79 16.75
C GLU A 490 -35.59 3.60 17.66
N ILE A 491 -34.95 4.69 18.07
CA ILE A 491 -33.78 4.67 18.95
C ILE A 491 -34.28 4.72 20.40
N ASN A 492 -34.75 3.59 20.90
CA ASN A 492 -35.21 3.39 22.26
C ASN A 492 -34.21 2.48 22.99
N ALA A 493 -33.08 3.03 23.40
CA ALA A 493 -32.01 2.29 24.05
C ALA A 493 -31.31 3.13 25.13
N ARG A 494 -30.50 2.48 25.98
CA ARG A 494 -29.65 3.14 26.98
C ARG A 494 -28.25 3.40 26.46
N LEU A 495 -27.82 2.70 25.38
CA LEU A 495 -26.51 2.81 24.76
C LEU A 495 -26.63 2.47 23.26
N VAL A 496 -25.90 3.20 22.41
CA VAL A 496 -25.81 2.91 20.98
C VAL A 496 -24.37 2.61 20.60
N PHE A 497 -24.16 1.50 19.92
CA PHE A 497 -22.88 1.09 19.36
C PHE A 497 -22.98 1.00 17.83
N ASP A 498 -22.22 1.83 17.12
CA ASP A 498 -22.17 1.77 15.67
C ASP A 498 -20.81 1.22 15.23
N LEU A 499 -20.80 0.11 14.49
CA LEU A 499 -19.56 -0.50 13.98
C LEU A 499 -18.98 0.25 12.78
N VAL A 500 -19.71 1.19 12.19
CA VAL A 500 -19.19 2.08 11.17
C VAL A 500 -18.19 3.04 11.81
N TYR A 501 -16.95 3.05 11.30
CA TYR A 501 -15.86 3.90 11.81
C TYR A 501 -15.54 5.10 10.93
N ASN A 502 -16.01 5.13 9.69
CA ASN A 502 -15.82 6.24 8.75
C ASN A 502 -17.14 6.66 8.09
N PRO A 503 -17.70 7.80 8.46
CA PRO A 503 -17.20 8.81 9.42
C PRO A 503 -17.25 8.35 10.87
N ILE A 504 -16.53 9.04 11.79
CA ILE A 504 -16.60 8.76 13.24
C ILE A 504 -18.01 9.06 13.75
N ASP A 505 -18.56 10.20 13.37
CA ASP A 505 -19.90 10.63 13.71
C ASP A 505 -20.89 10.26 12.59
N THR A 506 -21.37 9.02 12.67
CA THR A 506 -22.44 8.56 11.75
C THR A 506 -23.77 9.24 12.06
N PRO A 507 -24.74 9.23 11.13
CA PRO A 507 -26.09 9.70 11.43
C PRO A 507 -26.71 9.03 12.66
N LEU A 508 -26.49 7.73 12.85
CA LEU A 508 -26.97 7.00 14.04
C LEU A 508 -26.32 7.52 15.32
N ILE A 509 -25.02 7.74 15.33
CA ILE A 509 -24.27 8.29 16.49
C ILE A 509 -24.74 9.72 16.81
N ARG A 510 -24.96 10.58 15.80
CA ARG A 510 -25.49 11.93 16.02
C ARG A 510 -26.87 11.91 16.64
N MET A 511 -27.80 11.14 16.09
CA MET A 511 -29.16 11.01 16.64
C MET A 511 -29.16 10.45 18.07
N ALA A 512 -28.27 9.53 18.40
CA ALA A 512 -28.13 9.01 19.75
C ALA A 512 -27.63 10.10 20.73
N ARG A 513 -26.64 10.90 20.33
CA ARG A 513 -26.13 12.04 21.14
C ARG A 513 -27.18 13.14 21.33
N GLU A 514 -27.96 13.47 20.29
CA GLU A 514 -29.08 14.42 20.38
C GLU A 514 -30.14 13.97 21.40
N LYS A 515 -30.26 12.68 21.60
CA LYS A 515 -31.10 12.09 22.67
C LYS A 515 -30.40 11.96 24.03
N GLY A 516 -29.16 12.43 24.17
CA GLY A 516 -28.38 12.32 25.40
C GLY A 516 -27.89 10.90 25.71
N LEU A 517 -27.89 9.99 24.73
CA LEU A 517 -27.48 8.60 24.93
C LEU A 517 -25.96 8.45 24.86
N PRO A 518 -25.35 7.63 25.75
CA PRO A 518 -23.99 7.17 25.59
C PRO A 518 -23.81 6.43 24.27
N VAL A 519 -22.62 6.60 23.67
CA VAL A 519 -22.30 5.96 22.39
C VAL A 519 -20.94 5.26 22.43
N ILE A 520 -20.82 4.17 21.67
CA ILE A 520 -19.56 3.53 21.30
C ILE A 520 -19.40 3.71 19.81
N THR A 521 -18.27 4.28 19.38
CA THR A 521 -17.99 4.49 17.97
C THR A 521 -17.28 3.29 17.35
N GLY A 522 -17.44 3.12 16.05
CA GLY A 522 -16.82 2.03 15.30
C GLY A 522 -15.29 2.06 15.31
N VAL A 523 -14.68 3.18 15.68
CA VAL A 523 -13.21 3.28 15.84
C VAL A 523 -12.69 2.34 16.93
N GLU A 524 -13.38 2.22 18.06
CA GLU A 524 -13.01 1.29 19.14
C GLU A 524 -12.99 -0.16 18.62
N MET A 525 -14.07 -0.56 17.94
CA MET A 525 -14.16 -1.91 17.35
C MET A 525 -13.06 -2.13 16.31
N PHE A 526 -12.84 -1.15 15.42
CA PHE A 526 -11.87 -1.23 14.34
C PHE A 526 -10.44 -1.43 14.87
N VAL A 527 -10.06 -0.69 15.90
CA VAL A 527 -8.73 -0.81 16.52
C VAL A 527 -8.59 -2.14 17.26
N HIS A 528 -9.55 -2.52 18.09
CA HIS A 528 -9.46 -3.77 18.87
C HIS A 528 -9.37 -5.02 17.98
N GLN A 529 -10.17 -5.11 16.88
CA GLN A 529 -10.06 -6.24 15.98
C GLN A 529 -8.70 -6.27 15.28
N GLY A 530 -8.19 -5.10 14.88
CA GLY A 530 -6.90 -4.97 14.21
C GLY A 530 -5.71 -5.25 15.13
N ALA A 531 -5.78 -4.83 16.39
CA ALA A 531 -4.80 -5.15 17.41
C ALA A 531 -4.71 -6.66 17.63
N ARG A 532 -5.85 -7.33 17.73
CA ARG A 532 -5.87 -8.79 17.88
C ARG A 532 -5.33 -9.51 16.64
N GLN A 533 -5.58 -8.97 15.43
CA GLN A 533 -4.96 -9.47 14.19
C GLN A 533 -3.45 -9.37 14.25
N PHE A 534 -2.93 -8.19 14.65
CA PHE A 534 -1.50 -7.96 14.81
C PHE A 534 -0.85 -8.98 15.76
N GLU A 535 -1.46 -9.21 16.94
CA GLU A 535 -0.98 -10.20 17.91
C GLU A 535 -0.94 -11.63 17.34
N ILE A 536 -2.00 -12.04 16.63
CA ILE A 536 -2.08 -13.35 15.98
C ILE A 536 -0.97 -13.52 14.94
N TRP A 537 -0.67 -12.49 14.15
CA TRP A 537 0.32 -12.57 13.07
C TRP A 537 1.76 -12.49 13.55
N THR A 538 2.02 -11.72 14.61
CA THR A 538 3.39 -11.39 15.04
C THR A 538 3.82 -12.09 16.31
N GLY A 539 2.87 -12.54 17.14
CA GLY A 539 3.12 -13.02 18.49
C GLY A 539 3.52 -11.92 19.49
N LYS A 540 3.50 -10.64 19.07
CA LYS A 540 3.86 -9.48 19.90
C LYS A 540 2.60 -8.77 20.41
N PRO A 541 2.66 -8.09 21.57
CA PRO A 541 1.58 -7.20 22.01
C PRO A 541 1.32 -6.10 20.97
N ALA A 542 0.06 -5.77 20.74
CA ALA A 542 -0.29 -4.70 19.82
C ALA A 542 -0.16 -3.32 20.48
N PRO A 543 0.41 -2.31 19.80
CA PRO A 543 0.46 -0.93 20.29
C PRO A 543 -0.89 -0.21 20.08
N GLU A 544 -1.93 -0.63 20.81
CA GLU A 544 -3.33 -0.19 20.62
C GLU A 544 -3.49 1.33 20.67
N GLU A 545 -2.78 2.03 21.57
CA GLU A 545 -2.85 3.48 21.70
C GLU A 545 -2.35 4.19 20.43
N GLU A 546 -1.24 3.72 19.87
CA GLU A 546 -0.68 4.27 18.64
C GLU A 546 -1.60 3.95 17.44
N MET A 547 -2.13 2.73 17.37
CA MET A 547 -3.11 2.33 16.36
C MET A 547 -4.35 3.22 16.41
N LEU A 548 -4.88 3.51 17.60
CA LEU A 548 -6.02 4.40 17.81
C LEU A 548 -5.68 5.84 17.37
N ARG A 549 -4.52 6.35 17.80
CA ARG A 549 -4.08 7.71 17.49
C ARG A 549 -4.03 7.95 15.98
N VAL A 550 -3.41 7.05 15.22
CA VAL A 550 -3.25 7.24 13.77
C VAL A 550 -4.57 7.10 13.03
N VAL A 551 -5.46 6.21 13.45
CA VAL A 551 -6.79 6.05 12.86
C VAL A 551 -7.64 7.30 13.08
N VAL A 552 -7.70 7.81 14.31
CA VAL A 552 -8.46 9.04 14.64
C VAL A 552 -7.91 10.24 13.88
N HIS A 553 -6.59 10.39 13.82
CA HIS A 553 -5.94 11.47 13.07
C HIS A 553 -6.32 11.44 11.58
N ALA A 554 -6.19 10.27 10.94
CA ALA A 554 -6.54 10.10 9.52
C ALA A 554 -8.02 10.39 9.24
N LEU A 555 -8.93 9.96 10.12
CA LEU A 555 -10.37 10.24 9.97
C LEU A 555 -10.70 11.73 10.12
N ARG A 556 -10.02 12.44 11.03
CA ARG A 556 -10.17 13.90 11.19
C ARG A 556 -9.68 14.67 9.98
N GLN A 557 -8.50 14.30 9.43
CA GLN A 557 -7.97 14.92 8.21
C GLN A 557 -8.94 14.72 7.03
N GLN A 558 -9.42 13.49 6.80
CA GLN A 558 -10.41 13.21 5.76
C GLN A 558 -11.73 13.98 5.92
N SER A 559 -12.05 14.44 7.11
CA SER A 559 -13.24 15.25 7.37
C SER A 559 -12.97 16.73 7.10
N ALA A 560 -11.81 17.27 7.45
CA ALA A 560 -11.40 18.66 7.22
C ALA A 560 -11.25 19.00 5.72
N GLU A 561 -10.58 18.13 4.93
CA GLU A 561 -10.38 18.32 3.48
C GLU A 561 -11.67 18.46 2.67
N LYS A 562 -12.81 18.04 3.21
CA LYS A 562 -14.13 18.19 2.56
C LYS A 562 -14.86 19.46 2.92
N THR A 563 -14.60 20.00 4.10
CA THR A 563 -15.19 21.29 4.49
C THR A 563 -14.60 22.43 3.64
N ASP A 564 -13.32 22.28 3.23
CA ASP A 564 -12.63 23.26 2.36
C ASP A 564 -13.01 23.13 0.86
N LYS A 565 -13.66 22.05 0.45
CA LYS A 565 -14.06 21.78 -0.96
C LYS A 565 -15.57 21.90 -1.19
N SER A 566 -16.38 22.20 -0.17
CA SER A 566 -17.83 22.43 -0.23
C SER A 566 -18.14 23.90 -0.03
#